data_519fde92ca2be5f310aeca853b854a8c
#
_entry.id   519fde92ca2be5f310aeca853b854a8c
#
_cell.length_a   1.000
_cell.length_b   1.000
_cell.length_c   1.000
_cell.angle_alpha   90.00
_cell.angle_beta   90.00
_cell.angle_gamma   90.00
#
_symmetry.space_group_name_H-M   'P 1'
#
loop_
_entity.id
_entity.type
_entity.pdbx_description
1 polymer ?
#
loop_
_entity_poly.entity_id
_entity_poly.type
_entity_poly.pdbx_seq_one_letter_code
_entity_poly.pdbx_strand_id
1 'polypeptide(L)'
;VWDELAASRLLKQDYVLLFQINPNKELLHFAEEFARSQKMNLVILSANPAHKKFLGRKAIYLPKVEEWLSYFKYASYVLTDSFHACVFSVQFERQFAPVVDQRNTKRISSVLELLDVKKRIVEVNDLHALPGVLKSTIHYDDVKQKLKGLQKDSGEWLLNKLETD
;
A
#
# COMPACT_ATOMS: atom_id res chain seq x y z
N VAL A 1 7.13 -3.99 16.47
CA VAL A 1 8.31 -3.36 15.84
C VAL A 1 7.89 -2.22 14.90
N TRP A 2 7.17 -2.48 13.77
CA TRP A 2 6.81 -1.42 12.80
C TRP A 2 5.89 -0.35 13.39
N ASP A 3 4.97 -0.72 14.27
CA ASP A 3 4.07 0.20 14.98
C ASP A 3 4.81 1.17 15.91
N GLU A 4 5.90 0.71 16.52
CA GLU A 4 6.75 1.50 17.42
C GLU A 4 7.69 2.42 16.66
N LEU A 5 8.15 1.98 15.47
CA LEU A 5 9.02 2.77 14.61
C LEU A 5 8.28 3.91 13.89
N ALA A 6 7.00 3.74 13.62
CA ALA A 6 6.20 4.76 12.97
C ALA A 6 6.07 6.00 13.89
N ALA A 7 6.36 7.17 13.34
CA ALA A 7 6.10 8.44 14.03
C ALA A 7 4.62 8.53 14.47
N SER A 8 4.34 9.38 15.44
CA SER A 8 2.97 9.72 15.81
C SER A 8 2.20 10.26 14.60
N ARG A 9 0.87 10.22 14.66
CA ARG A 9 0.02 10.70 13.55
C ARG A 9 0.35 12.13 13.16
N LEU A 10 0.85 12.31 11.92
CA LEU A 10 1.31 13.60 11.40
C LEU A 10 0.16 14.51 10.96
N LEU A 11 -0.95 13.94 10.52
CA LEU A 11 -2.12 14.67 10.05
C LEU A 11 -3.34 14.33 10.90
N LYS A 12 -4.03 15.35 11.41
CA LYS A 12 -5.24 15.17 12.23
C LYS A 12 -6.44 14.64 11.43
N GLN A 13 -6.55 15.05 10.17
CA GLN A 13 -7.66 14.70 9.29
C GLN A 13 -7.41 13.35 8.60
N ASP A 14 -8.48 12.66 8.22
CA ASP A 14 -8.40 11.45 7.44
C ASP A 14 -7.97 11.75 6.00
N TYR A 15 -7.27 10.81 5.40
CA TYR A 15 -6.69 11.01 4.07
C TYR A 15 -6.59 9.73 3.24
N VAL A 16 -6.59 9.94 1.95
CA VAL A 16 -6.16 8.96 0.95
C VAL A 16 -4.66 9.15 0.71
N LEU A 17 -3.90 8.07 0.79
CA LEU A 17 -2.47 8.07 0.48
C LEU A 17 -2.26 7.58 -0.95
N LEU A 18 -1.56 8.37 -1.75
CA LEU A 18 -1.03 7.98 -3.05
C LEU A 18 0.49 7.86 -2.97
N PHE A 19 1.01 6.65 -3.22
CA PHE A 19 2.45 6.39 -3.32
C PHE A 19 2.76 5.65 -4.62
N GLN A 20 3.51 6.27 -5.51
CA GLN A 20 3.85 5.74 -6.83
C GLN A 20 5.36 5.66 -7.03
N ILE A 21 5.83 4.51 -7.49
CA ILE A 21 7.19 4.33 -8.00
C ILE A 21 7.28 4.85 -9.43
N ASN A 22 6.25 4.58 -10.24
CA ASN A 22 6.13 5.06 -11.60
C ASN A 22 4.92 6.00 -11.69
N PRO A 23 5.13 7.33 -11.71
CA PRO A 23 4.03 8.28 -11.73
C PRO A 23 3.09 8.07 -12.92
N ASN A 24 1.80 7.96 -12.63
CA ASN A 24 0.71 7.84 -13.58
C ASN A 24 -0.28 8.98 -13.35
N LYS A 25 -0.56 9.77 -14.40
CA LYS A 25 -1.45 10.95 -14.31
C LYS A 25 -2.90 10.57 -14.08
N GLU A 26 -3.35 9.49 -14.69
CA GLU A 26 -4.74 9.04 -14.57
C GLU A 26 -5.00 8.54 -13.15
N LEU A 27 -4.04 7.79 -12.56
CA LEU A 27 -4.14 7.36 -11.17
C LEU A 27 -4.07 8.55 -10.19
N LEU A 28 -3.24 9.56 -10.48
CA LEU A 28 -3.19 10.79 -9.68
C LEU A 28 -4.55 11.51 -9.73
N HIS A 29 -5.09 11.69 -10.94
CA HIS A 29 -6.40 12.32 -11.12
C HIS A 29 -7.53 11.54 -10.41
N PHE A 30 -7.54 10.21 -10.55
CA PHE A 30 -8.46 9.36 -9.81
C PHE A 30 -8.34 9.55 -8.29
N ALA A 31 -7.10 9.57 -7.76
CA ALA A 31 -6.86 9.75 -6.32
C ALA A 31 -7.38 11.11 -5.82
N GLU A 32 -7.23 12.17 -6.60
CA GLU A 32 -7.77 13.51 -6.29
C GLU A 32 -9.31 13.51 -6.23
N GLU A 33 -9.95 12.90 -7.22
CA GLU A 33 -11.42 12.81 -7.27
C GLU A 33 -11.96 11.91 -6.17
N PHE A 34 -11.32 10.76 -5.93
CA PHE A 34 -11.70 9.83 -4.87
C PHE A 34 -11.59 10.48 -3.48
N ALA A 35 -10.46 11.13 -3.17
CA ALA A 35 -10.29 11.84 -1.91
C ALA A 35 -11.37 12.92 -1.70
N ARG A 36 -11.66 13.69 -2.76
CA ARG A 36 -12.74 14.71 -2.74
C ARG A 36 -14.10 14.08 -2.48
N SER A 37 -14.42 12.97 -3.14
CA SER A 37 -15.70 12.26 -2.97
C SER A 37 -15.89 11.72 -1.54
N GLN A 38 -14.79 11.32 -0.89
CA GLN A 38 -14.77 10.84 0.49
C GLN A 38 -14.66 11.98 1.51
N LYS A 39 -14.56 13.25 1.09
CA LYS A 39 -14.30 14.42 1.93
C LYS A 39 -13.01 14.28 2.75
N MET A 40 -12.02 13.64 2.17
CA MET A 40 -10.69 13.39 2.77
C MET A 40 -9.62 14.22 2.08
N ASN A 41 -8.50 14.42 2.76
CA ASN A 41 -7.30 14.97 2.14
C ASN A 41 -6.63 13.94 1.22
N LEU A 42 -5.92 14.41 0.21
CA LEU A 42 -4.98 13.58 -0.55
C LEU A 42 -3.56 13.85 -0.06
N VAL A 43 -2.86 12.81 0.35
CA VAL A 43 -1.43 12.83 0.64
C VAL A 43 -0.70 12.10 -0.49
N ILE A 44 0.26 12.76 -1.09
CA ILE A 44 1.08 12.20 -2.16
C ILE A 44 2.51 12.04 -1.63
N LEU A 45 3.01 10.81 -1.62
CA LEU A 45 4.40 10.52 -1.27
C LEU A 45 5.19 10.11 -2.51
N SER A 46 6.46 10.48 -2.55
CA SER A 46 7.40 10.00 -3.55
C SER A 46 8.79 9.81 -2.96
N ALA A 47 9.41 8.68 -3.30
CA ALA A 47 10.81 8.40 -2.98
C ALA A 47 11.79 9.02 -3.99
N ASN A 48 11.30 9.66 -5.06
CA ASN A 48 12.14 10.22 -6.12
C ASN A 48 11.84 11.71 -6.34
N PRO A 49 12.77 12.61 -5.99
CA PRO A 49 12.59 14.05 -6.22
C PRO A 49 12.43 14.44 -7.70
N ALA A 50 12.90 13.62 -8.65
CA ALA A 50 12.71 13.87 -10.08
C ALA A 50 11.23 13.85 -10.49
N HIS A 51 10.37 13.19 -9.70
CA HIS A 51 8.92 13.17 -9.91
C HIS A 51 8.23 14.51 -9.62
N LYS A 52 8.96 15.52 -9.10
CA LYS A 52 8.40 16.83 -8.78
C LYS A 52 7.73 17.54 -9.97
N LYS A 53 8.27 17.35 -11.16
CA LYS A 53 7.68 17.89 -12.40
C LYS A 53 6.30 17.28 -12.70
N PHE A 54 6.06 16.08 -12.18
CA PHE A 54 4.89 15.29 -12.47
C PHE A 54 3.85 15.36 -11.34
N LEU A 55 4.27 15.12 -10.09
CA LEU A 55 3.41 15.08 -8.90
C LEU A 55 3.17 16.46 -8.28
N GLY A 56 3.91 17.48 -8.73
CA GLY A 56 3.78 18.85 -8.27
C GLY A 56 4.40 19.13 -6.90
N ARG A 57 4.20 20.38 -6.44
CA ARG A 57 4.80 20.86 -5.18
C ARG A 57 4.11 20.35 -3.91
N LYS A 58 2.89 19.82 -4.03
CA LYS A 58 2.12 19.31 -2.90
C LYS A 58 2.56 17.91 -2.46
N ALA A 59 3.33 17.20 -3.29
CA ALA A 59 3.85 15.90 -2.93
C ALA A 59 5.00 16.03 -1.91
N ILE A 60 5.03 15.11 -0.97
CA ILE A 60 6.07 14.98 0.06
C ILE A 60 7.16 14.07 -0.51
N TYR A 61 8.38 14.59 -0.57
CA TYR A 61 9.52 13.90 -1.16
C TYR A 61 10.50 13.46 -0.09
N LEU A 62 10.94 12.21 -0.16
CA LEU A 62 11.93 11.62 0.73
C LEU A 62 11.64 11.88 2.22
N PRO A 63 10.45 11.58 2.74
CA PRO A 63 10.20 11.69 4.16
C PRO A 63 11.15 10.75 4.93
N LYS A 64 11.40 11.03 6.21
CA LYS A 64 12.10 10.09 7.08
C LYS A 64 11.34 8.78 7.15
N VAL A 65 12.04 7.69 7.48
CA VAL A 65 11.43 6.34 7.52
C VAL A 65 10.25 6.31 8.51
N GLU A 66 10.39 6.91 9.67
CA GLU A 66 9.37 6.98 10.71
C GLU A 66 8.12 7.76 10.24
N GLU A 67 8.34 8.83 9.48
CA GLU A 67 7.27 9.62 8.88
C GLU A 67 6.58 8.86 7.74
N TRP A 68 7.38 8.18 6.89
CA TRP A 68 6.86 7.34 5.82
C TRP A 68 5.96 6.24 6.38
N LEU A 69 6.40 5.53 7.42
CA LEU A 69 5.60 4.53 8.12
C LEU A 69 4.33 5.13 8.72
N SER A 70 4.42 6.32 9.32
CA SER A 70 3.27 7.04 9.86
C SER A 70 2.23 7.35 8.80
N TYR A 71 2.64 7.80 7.61
CA TYR A 71 1.70 8.04 6.51
C TYR A 71 0.96 6.78 6.08
N PHE A 72 1.58 5.61 6.11
CA PHE A 72 0.89 4.34 5.83
C PHE A 72 -0.01 3.92 7.00
N LYS A 73 0.51 4.00 8.22
CA LYS A 73 -0.20 3.57 9.43
C LYS A 73 -1.54 4.29 9.65
N TYR A 74 -1.64 5.54 9.28
CA TYR A 74 -2.82 6.36 9.54
C TYR A 74 -3.64 6.71 8.29
N ALA A 75 -3.31 6.17 7.14
CA ALA A 75 -4.11 6.34 5.92
C ALA A 75 -5.46 5.63 6.04
N SER A 76 -6.53 6.24 5.55
CA SER A 76 -7.83 5.56 5.39
C SER A 76 -7.82 4.64 4.19
N TYR A 77 -7.21 5.10 3.09
CA TYR A 77 -7.03 4.34 1.85
C TYR A 77 -5.62 4.53 1.32
N VAL A 78 -5.08 3.49 0.68
CA VAL A 78 -3.77 3.54 0.01
C VAL A 78 -3.93 3.13 -1.45
N LEU A 79 -3.47 4.00 -2.35
CA LEU A 79 -3.35 3.74 -3.79
C LEU A 79 -1.86 3.69 -4.14
N THR A 80 -1.41 2.62 -4.82
CA THR A 80 0.02 2.43 -5.05
C THR A 80 0.32 1.47 -6.20
N ASP A 81 1.49 1.61 -6.81
CA ASP A 81 2.10 0.63 -7.71
C ASP A 81 3.30 -0.09 -7.05
N SER A 82 3.54 0.15 -5.76
CA SER A 82 4.69 -0.34 -5.02
C SER A 82 4.39 -1.62 -4.25
N PHE A 83 5.24 -2.63 -4.42
CA PHE A 83 5.22 -3.84 -3.62
C PHE A 83 5.35 -3.56 -2.11
N HIS A 84 6.32 -2.74 -1.71
CA HIS A 84 6.52 -2.41 -0.30
C HIS A 84 5.31 -1.69 0.30
N ALA A 85 4.70 -0.80 -0.46
CA ALA A 85 3.49 -0.11 -0.02
C ALA A 85 2.31 -1.08 0.19
N CYS A 86 2.18 -2.12 -0.65
CA CYS A 86 1.19 -3.18 -0.42
C CYS A 86 1.47 -3.93 0.89
N VAL A 87 2.73 -4.32 1.13
CA VAL A 87 3.13 -5.02 2.36
C VAL A 87 2.83 -4.17 3.61
N PHE A 88 3.19 -2.88 3.61
CA PHE A 88 2.90 -2.01 4.74
C PHE A 88 1.41 -1.67 4.87
N SER A 89 0.65 -1.65 3.77
CA SER A 89 -0.80 -1.52 3.84
C SER A 89 -1.44 -2.72 4.55
N VAL A 90 -0.94 -3.93 4.29
CA VAL A 90 -1.35 -5.14 5.02
C VAL A 90 -0.89 -5.07 6.48
N GLN A 91 0.37 -4.71 6.73
CA GLN A 91 0.94 -4.62 8.07
C GLN A 91 0.16 -3.67 8.99
N PHE A 92 -0.29 -2.55 8.46
CA PHE A 92 -1.06 -1.55 9.22
C PHE A 92 -2.58 -1.68 9.04
N GLU A 93 -3.05 -2.74 8.39
CA GLU A 93 -4.49 -3.02 8.20
C GLU A 93 -5.23 -1.91 7.45
N ARG A 94 -4.62 -1.39 6.37
CA ARG A 94 -5.24 -0.31 5.59
C ARG A 94 -6.07 -0.85 4.43
N GLN A 95 -7.13 -0.14 4.10
CA GLN A 95 -7.83 -0.39 2.85
C GLN A 95 -6.94 0.09 1.70
N PHE A 96 -6.62 -0.77 0.75
CA PHE A 96 -5.70 -0.42 -0.32
C PHE A 96 -6.09 -1.03 -1.67
N ALA A 97 -5.63 -0.43 -2.73
CA ALA A 97 -5.72 -0.95 -4.07
C ALA A 97 -4.38 -0.75 -4.79
N PRO A 98 -3.64 -1.84 -5.08
CA PRO A 98 -2.48 -1.76 -5.93
C PRO A 98 -2.90 -1.62 -7.39
N VAL A 99 -2.28 -0.66 -8.08
CA VAL A 99 -2.41 -0.49 -9.51
C VAL A 99 -1.16 -1.04 -10.18
N VAL A 100 -1.31 -2.08 -10.98
CA VAL A 100 -0.19 -2.85 -11.52
C VAL A 100 -0.08 -2.72 -13.04
N ASP A 101 1.15 -2.80 -13.53
CA ASP A 101 1.48 -3.04 -14.92
C ASP A 101 2.24 -4.37 -15.09
N GLN A 102 2.63 -4.71 -16.30
CA GLN A 102 3.34 -5.98 -16.59
C GLN A 102 4.65 -6.14 -15.80
N ARG A 103 5.29 -5.05 -15.36
CA ARG A 103 6.59 -5.06 -14.67
C ARG A 103 6.49 -5.45 -13.20
N ASN A 104 5.41 -5.06 -12.53
CA ASN A 104 5.25 -5.27 -11.09
C ASN A 104 4.17 -6.29 -10.71
N THR A 105 3.32 -6.72 -11.66
CA THR A 105 2.19 -7.61 -11.43
C THR A 105 2.59 -8.89 -10.71
N LYS A 106 3.63 -9.59 -11.16
CA LYS A 106 4.02 -10.90 -10.60
C LYS A 106 4.35 -10.82 -9.11
N ARG A 107 5.16 -9.85 -8.70
CA ARG A 107 5.58 -9.68 -7.30
C ARG A 107 4.42 -9.34 -6.37
N ILE A 108 3.58 -8.39 -6.79
CA ILE A 108 2.42 -7.95 -6.01
C ILE A 108 1.39 -9.07 -5.95
N SER A 109 1.06 -9.69 -7.09
CA SER A 109 0.03 -10.74 -7.12
C SER A 109 0.40 -11.97 -6.30
N SER A 110 1.66 -12.41 -6.30
CA SER A 110 2.09 -13.56 -5.51
C SER A 110 1.81 -13.38 -4.00
N VAL A 111 2.17 -12.22 -3.45
CA VAL A 111 1.94 -11.96 -2.02
C VAL A 111 0.45 -11.79 -1.71
N LEU A 112 -0.28 -11.07 -2.55
CA LEU A 112 -1.70 -10.84 -2.31
C LEU A 112 -2.54 -12.11 -2.52
N GLU A 113 -2.07 -13.05 -3.35
CA GLU A 113 -2.67 -14.37 -3.51
C GLU A 113 -2.48 -15.23 -2.26
N LEU A 114 -1.27 -15.25 -1.68
CA LEU A 114 -1.00 -15.94 -0.42
C LEU A 114 -1.89 -15.44 0.72
N LEU A 115 -2.24 -14.16 0.71
CA LEU A 115 -3.10 -13.52 1.71
C LEU A 115 -4.59 -13.50 1.34
N ASP A 116 -4.96 -14.06 0.19
CA ASP A 116 -6.34 -14.10 -0.34
C ASP A 116 -6.98 -12.72 -0.59
N VAL A 117 -6.14 -11.75 -0.89
CA VAL A 117 -6.57 -10.38 -1.23
C VAL A 117 -6.21 -9.97 -2.65
N LYS A 118 -5.91 -10.93 -3.52
CA LYS A 118 -5.54 -10.71 -4.94
C LYS A 118 -6.60 -9.89 -5.70
N LYS A 119 -7.88 -10.01 -5.34
CA LYS A 119 -8.98 -9.21 -5.90
C LYS A 119 -8.86 -7.69 -5.69
N ARG A 120 -7.90 -7.25 -4.87
CA ARG A 120 -7.58 -5.83 -4.69
C ARG A 120 -6.76 -5.24 -5.82
N ILE A 121 -6.15 -6.11 -6.65
CA ILE A 121 -5.31 -5.67 -7.76
C ILE A 121 -6.17 -5.07 -8.87
N VAL A 122 -5.75 -3.92 -9.34
CA VAL A 122 -6.32 -3.23 -10.50
C VAL A 122 -5.22 -3.08 -11.55
N GLU A 123 -5.51 -3.39 -12.79
CA GLU A 123 -4.56 -3.14 -13.88
C GLU A 123 -4.54 -1.66 -14.26
N VAL A 124 -3.38 -1.14 -14.64
CA VAL A 124 -3.21 0.25 -15.02
C VAL A 124 -4.12 0.68 -16.18
N ASN A 125 -4.53 -0.27 -17.02
CA ASN A 125 -5.44 -0.04 -18.14
C ASN A 125 -6.93 -0.11 -17.76
N ASP A 126 -7.26 -0.46 -16.52
CA ASP A 126 -8.63 -0.61 -16.02
C ASP A 126 -8.87 0.13 -14.70
N LEU A 127 -8.51 1.41 -14.65
CA LEU A 127 -8.72 2.25 -13.46
C LEU A 127 -10.21 2.40 -13.10
N HIS A 128 -11.12 2.08 -14.01
CA HIS A 128 -12.57 2.08 -13.75
C HIS A 128 -12.99 1.05 -12.68
N ALA A 129 -12.19 0.01 -12.45
CA ALA A 129 -12.43 -0.97 -11.39
C ALA A 129 -12.14 -0.43 -9.98
N LEU A 130 -11.31 0.62 -9.83
CA LEU A 130 -10.88 1.15 -8.53
C LEU A 130 -12.03 1.50 -7.56
N PRO A 131 -13.12 2.16 -7.97
CA PRO A 131 -14.22 2.47 -7.07
C PRO A 131 -14.85 1.22 -6.46
N GLY A 132 -15.03 0.15 -7.25
CA GLY A 132 -15.57 -1.12 -6.79
C GLY A 132 -14.63 -1.83 -5.82
N VAL A 133 -13.34 -1.84 -6.15
CA VAL A 133 -12.28 -2.41 -5.31
C VAL A 133 -12.20 -1.67 -3.97
N LEU A 134 -12.20 -0.34 -3.95
CA LEU A 134 -12.10 0.46 -2.72
C LEU A 134 -13.37 0.39 -1.85
N LYS A 135 -14.56 0.17 -2.44
CA LYS A 135 -15.79 -0.04 -1.70
C LYS A 135 -15.84 -1.39 -0.98
N SER A 136 -15.19 -2.42 -1.54
CA SER A 136 -15.11 -3.73 -0.88
C SER A 136 -14.11 -3.65 0.29
N THR A 137 -14.55 -4.07 1.48
CA THR A 137 -13.71 -4.03 2.68
C THR A 137 -12.81 -5.26 2.75
N ILE A 138 -11.55 -5.06 3.16
CA ILE A 138 -10.66 -6.15 3.52
C ILE A 138 -10.98 -6.58 4.95
N HIS A 139 -11.28 -7.85 5.14
CA HIS A 139 -11.47 -8.45 6.47
C HIS A 139 -10.12 -8.90 7.01
N TYR A 140 -9.48 -8.04 7.81
CA TYR A 140 -8.11 -8.26 8.25
C TYR A 140 -7.93 -9.40 9.23
N ASP A 141 -8.97 -9.88 9.90
CA ASP A 141 -8.89 -11.06 10.76
C ASP A 141 -8.49 -12.31 9.97
N ASP A 142 -9.07 -12.49 8.77
CA ASP A 142 -8.73 -13.61 7.86
C ASP A 142 -7.29 -13.45 7.34
N VAL A 143 -6.91 -12.24 6.96
CA VAL A 143 -5.54 -11.93 6.48
C VAL A 143 -4.50 -12.21 7.57
N LYS A 144 -4.77 -11.80 8.81
CA LYS A 144 -3.89 -12.06 9.95
C LYS A 144 -3.73 -13.55 10.24
N GLN A 145 -4.81 -14.33 10.16
CA GLN A 145 -4.77 -15.76 10.36
C GLN A 145 -3.86 -16.43 9.32
N LYS A 146 -4.01 -16.06 8.05
CA LYS A 146 -3.15 -16.56 6.96
C LYS A 146 -1.70 -16.14 7.16
N LEU A 147 -1.45 -14.87 7.49
CA LEU A 147 -0.10 -14.36 7.71
C LEU A 147 0.62 -15.11 8.86
N LYS A 148 -0.09 -15.38 9.97
CA LYS A 148 0.45 -16.18 11.09
C LYS A 148 0.80 -17.59 10.65
N GLY A 149 -0.04 -18.26 9.85
CA GLY A 149 0.25 -19.58 9.28
C GLY A 149 1.54 -19.55 8.45
N LEU A 150 1.64 -18.63 7.50
CA LEU A 150 2.82 -18.49 6.65
C LEU A 150 4.11 -18.19 7.44
N GLN A 151 4.01 -17.37 8.48
CA GLN A 151 5.15 -17.06 9.37
C GLN A 151 5.60 -18.29 10.13
N LYS A 152 4.66 -19.09 10.66
CA LYS A 152 4.97 -20.35 11.35
C LYS A 152 5.65 -21.34 10.42
N ASP A 153 5.07 -21.60 9.25
CA ASP A 153 5.62 -22.55 8.26
C ASP A 153 7.02 -22.14 7.81
N SER A 154 7.23 -20.84 7.56
CA SER A 154 8.54 -20.30 7.17
C SER A 154 9.56 -20.42 8.30
N GLY A 155 9.16 -20.17 9.55
CA GLY A 155 10.01 -20.32 10.73
C GLY A 155 10.40 -21.78 10.98
N GLU A 156 9.48 -22.70 10.90
CA GLU A 156 9.73 -24.14 11.04
C GLU A 156 10.66 -24.65 9.93
N TRP A 157 10.44 -24.23 8.70
CA TRP A 157 11.32 -24.58 7.58
C TRP A 157 12.76 -24.10 7.81
N LEU A 158 12.93 -22.85 8.27
CA LEU A 158 14.24 -22.26 8.54
C LEU A 158 14.96 -23.02 9.68
N LEU A 159 14.27 -23.28 10.78
CA LEU A 159 14.84 -24.04 11.92
C LEU A 159 15.28 -25.44 11.49
N ASN A 160 14.45 -26.17 10.75
CA ASN A 160 14.79 -27.50 10.25
C ASN A 160 16.03 -27.48 9.32
N LYS A 161 16.24 -26.39 8.57
CA LYS A 161 17.42 -26.25 7.72
C LYS A 161 18.71 -25.97 8.51
N LEU A 162 18.58 -25.19 9.59
CA LEU A 162 19.73 -24.87 10.46
C LEU A 162 20.15 -26.05 11.36
N GLU A 163 19.24 -26.99 11.64
CA GLU A 163 19.55 -28.19 12.43
C GLU A 163 20.14 -29.33 11.58
N THR A 164 20.06 -29.25 10.27
CA THR A 164 20.54 -30.30 9.34
C THR A 164 21.91 -30.03 8.73
N ASP A 165 22.52 -28.88 9.01
CA ASP A 165 23.92 -28.52 8.69
C ASP A 165 24.83 -28.64 9.93
#